data_f5b9319465fa307fdc2d12dae90705f4
#
_entry.id   f5b9319465fa307fdc2d12dae90705f4
#
_cell.length_a   1.000
_cell.length_b   1.000
_cell.length_c   1.000
_cell.angle_alpha   90.00
_cell.angle_beta   90.00
_cell.angle_gamma   90.00
#
_symmetry.space_group_name_H-M   'P 1'
#
loop_
_entity.id
_entity.type
_entity.pdbx_description
1 polymer ?
#
loop_
_entity_poly.entity_id
_entity_poly.type
_entity_poly.pdbx_seq_one_letter_code
_entity_poly.pdbx_strand_id
1 'polypeptide(L)'
;MALPSPFYSLLYCIFSLYHHTLIHTNMFSVRSALLKSSVSHVGRLQLRCFSHLPMNVPVKLPNGLEYEQPTGLFINNKFVPSKQHKTFEVINPSTEEEICHVYEGREDDVEAAVEAADVAFNNNSWATIDPLDRGKALWRLADFIEKDKEIIASIESLDNGKAIMNARIDVQLVINYLKASAGYADKLDGRLINTGESHFNYTKREPLGICGQIIPWNFPLLMWAWKIAPAILTGNTTILKTAEATPLSALYVSQYIPKSGIPPGVINIVSGFGKLVGEALTQPPKIKKIAFTGSTATGRHIYPSAAAGLKKVTLELGGKSPNIVFADANIQGAVQNVITGI
;
A
#
# COMPACT_ATOMS: atom_id res chain seq x y z
N MET A 1 -31.40 30.52 -40.97
CA MET A 1 -30.50 30.40 -42.11
C MET A 1 -29.43 29.41 -41.68
N ALA A 2 -29.68 28.19 -41.98
CA ALA A 2 -29.10 27.35 -43.02
C ALA A 2 -27.72 26.80 -42.60
N LEU A 3 -27.75 25.55 -42.21
CA LEU A 3 -26.70 24.49 -42.34
C LEU A 3 -26.23 24.40 -43.81
N PRO A 4 -25.15 23.70 -44.17
CA PRO A 4 -24.99 22.27 -43.88
C PRO A 4 -23.56 21.74 -43.66
N SER A 5 -23.49 20.54 -43.11
CA SER A 5 -22.43 19.52 -43.28
C SER A 5 -22.40 19.02 -44.74
N PRO A 6 -21.51 18.18 -45.24
CA PRO A 6 -21.38 16.77 -44.84
C PRO A 6 -19.97 16.13 -44.98
N PHE A 7 -19.73 15.01 -44.29
CA PHE A 7 -19.74 13.60 -44.72
C PHE A 7 -18.57 13.05 -45.53
N TYR A 8 -18.24 11.83 -45.16
CA TYR A 8 -17.69 10.63 -45.83
C TYR A 8 -16.20 10.39 -45.63
N SER A 9 -15.88 9.35 -44.96
CA SER A 9 -15.85 7.89 -45.18
C SER A 9 -14.51 7.48 -45.78
N LEU A 10 -13.87 6.42 -45.46
CA LEU A 10 -14.23 5.02 -45.67
C LEU A 10 -13.28 4.05 -45.02
N LEU A 11 -13.83 3.02 -44.39
CA LEU A 11 -13.31 1.69 -44.23
C LEU A 11 -12.66 1.15 -45.52
N TYR A 12 -11.64 0.32 -45.41
CA TYR A 12 -11.59 -0.91 -46.19
C TYR A 12 -10.81 -2.01 -45.46
N CYS A 13 -11.53 -3.04 -45.11
CA CYS A 13 -11.17 -4.43 -44.97
C CYS A 13 -10.58 -4.97 -46.26
N ILE A 14 -9.64 -5.89 -46.20
CA ILE A 14 -9.50 -6.91 -47.23
C ILE A 14 -9.27 -8.28 -46.57
N PHE A 15 -10.30 -9.09 -46.68
CA PHE A 15 -10.29 -10.55 -46.73
C PHE A 15 -10.10 -10.97 -48.18
N SER A 16 -9.32 -12.03 -48.43
CA SER A 16 -9.54 -12.97 -49.55
C SER A 16 -8.56 -14.11 -49.40
N LEU A 17 -8.97 -15.30 -49.01
CA LEU A 17 -9.66 -16.37 -49.70
C LEU A 17 -8.81 -17.16 -50.68
N TYR A 18 -8.56 -18.40 -50.25
CA TYR A 18 -8.81 -19.69 -50.94
C TYR A 18 -8.38 -19.88 -52.40
N HIS A 19 -7.63 -20.90 -52.70
CA HIS A 19 -8.17 -22.09 -53.37
C HIS A 19 -7.21 -23.29 -53.41
N HIS A 20 -7.83 -24.44 -53.28
CA HIS A 20 -7.45 -25.83 -53.50
C HIS A 20 -6.64 -26.11 -54.74
N THR A 21 -5.76 -27.13 -54.69
CA THR A 21 -5.83 -28.25 -55.62
C THR A 21 -5.12 -29.50 -55.03
N LEU A 22 -5.87 -30.56 -54.94
CA LEU A 22 -5.44 -31.95 -54.78
C LEU A 22 -4.82 -32.47 -56.09
N ILE A 23 -3.75 -33.25 -56.03
CA ILE A 23 -3.52 -34.35 -56.92
C ILE A 23 -2.71 -35.45 -56.23
N HIS A 24 -3.13 -36.67 -56.49
CA HIS A 24 -2.80 -37.98 -55.98
C HIS A 24 -1.46 -38.56 -56.49
N THR A 25 -0.99 -39.54 -55.70
CA THR A 25 -0.28 -40.81 -56.05
C THR A 25 1.23 -40.72 -56.39
N ASN A 26 2.11 -41.48 -55.79
CA ASN A 26 2.27 -42.90 -55.71
C ASN A 26 3.51 -43.32 -54.90
N MET A 27 3.41 -44.46 -54.27
CA MET A 27 4.49 -45.22 -53.62
C MET A 27 5.68 -45.46 -54.58
N PHE A 28 6.88 -45.43 -54.05
CA PHE A 28 7.88 -46.50 -54.23
C PHE A 28 8.95 -46.45 -53.10
N SER A 29 9.19 -47.58 -52.54
CA SER A 29 10.20 -48.01 -51.62
C SER A 29 11.61 -47.91 -52.19
N VAL A 30 12.59 -47.40 -51.41
CA VAL A 30 14.00 -47.90 -51.44
C VAL A 30 14.67 -47.67 -50.11
N ARG A 31 15.42 -48.70 -49.73
CA ARG A 31 16.14 -48.99 -48.50
C ARG A 31 17.24 -48.02 -48.14
N SER A 32 17.34 -47.92 -46.81
CA SER A 32 18.56 -47.77 -45.96
C SER A 32 19.87 -47.30 -46.60
N ALA A 33 20.34 -46.15 -46.06
CA ALA A 33 21.76 -45.93 -45.86
C ALA A 33 21.96 -45.08 -44.56
N LEU A 34 22.77 -45.64 -43.69
CA LEU A 34 23.28 -45.01 -42.47
C LEU A 34 24.04 -43.73 -42.80
N LEU A 35 23.67 -42.65 -42.16
CA LEU A 35 24.60 -41.54 -41.89
C LEU A 35 24.31 -41.00 -40.50
N LYS A 36 25.21 -41.33 -39.59
CA LYS A 36 25.38 -40.60 -38.33
C LYS A 36 25.86 -39.20 -38.65
N SER A 37 25.08 -38.17 -38.33
CA SER A 37 25.65 -36.86 -38.10
C SER A 37 24.76 -36.08 -37.17
N SER A 38 25.31 -35.76 -36.02
CA SER A 38 25.09 -34.57 -35.17
C SER A 38 23.66 -34.08 -35.03
N VAL A 39 22.98 -34.52 -33.96
CA VAL A 39 21.88 -33.78 -33.36
C VAL A 39 22.50 -32.63 -32.60
N SER A 40 22.65 -31.49 -33.28
CA SER A 40 22.95 -30.22 -32.67
C SER A 40 21.65 -29.52 -32.28
N HIS A 41 21.52 -29.23 -31.01
CA HIS A 41 20.76 -28.12 -30.45
C HIS A 41 19.36 -27.83 -31.04
N VAL A 42 18.41 -28.67 -30.75
CA VAL A 42 17.04 -28.18 -30.65
C VAL A 42 16.97 -27.40 -29.32
N GLY A 43 17.14 -26.10 -29.41
CA GLY A 43 16.89 -25.20 -28.31
C GLY A 43 15.48 -25.48 -27.76
N ARG A 44 15.38 -25.98 -26.54
CA ARG A 44 14.14 -25.95 -25.78
C ARG A 44 13.73 -24.48 -25.70
N LEU A 45 12.82 -24.08 -26.55
CA LEU A 45 11.97 -22.96 -26.27
C LEU A 45 11.24 -23.30 -24.98
N GLN A 46 11.83 -22.94 -23.84
CA GLN A 46 11.07 -22.79 -22.62
C GLN A 46 10.04 -21.72 -22.91
N LEU A 47 8.83 -22.14 -23.22
CA LEU A 47 7.64 -21.31 -23.02
C LEU A 47 7.72 -20.90 -21.54
N ARG A 48 8.23 -19.69 -21.27
CA ARG A 48 8.01 -19.01 -20.02
C ARG A 48 6.50 -18.82 -19.96
N CYS A 49 5.78 -19.77 -19.38
CA CYS A 49 4.52 -19.47 -18.76
C CYS A 49 4.81 -18.28 -17.85
N PHE A 50 4.25 -17.13 -18.15
CA PHE A 50 4.17 -16.04 -17.20
C PHE A 50 3.26 -16.55 -16.07
N SER A 51 3.84 -17.31 -15.14
CA SER A 51 3.16 -17.64 -13.91
C SER A 51 3.04 -16.31 -13.15
N HIS A 52 1.81 -15.83 -13.01
CA HIS A 52 1.54 -14.69 -12.12
C HIS A 52 2.13 -14.99 -10.75
N LEU A 53 2.72 -13.97 -10.12
CA LEU A 53 3.17 -14.11 -8.73
C LEU A 53 1.98 -14.58 -7.87
N PRO A 54 2.12 -15.65 -7.07
CA PRO A 54 1.08 -16.07 -6.14
C PRO A 54 0.69 -14.95 -5.17
N MET A 55 -0.57 -14.87 -4.77
CA MET A 55 -1.02 -13.86 -3.81
C MET A 55 -0.45 -14.05 -2.40
N ASN A 56 0.04 -15.23 -2.09
CA ASN A 56 0.78 -15.54 -0.86
C ASN A 56 1.98 -16.40 -1.21
N VAL A 57 3.07 -16.17 -0.51
CA VAL A 57 4.30 -16.97 -0.63
C VAL A 57 4.79 -17.37 0.77
N PRO A 58 5.26 -18.61 0.96
CA PRO A 58 5.83 -19.01 2.23
C PRO A 58 7.16 -18.30 2.47
N VAL A 59 7.32 -17.70 3.63
CA VAL A 59 8.55 -17.06 4.08
C VAL A 59 9.01 -17.69 5.39
N LYS A 60 10.28 -18.09 5.43
CA LYS A 60 10.92 -18.60 6.64
C LYS A 60 11.68 -17.48 7.33
N LEU A 61 11.35 -17.24 8.58
CA LEU A 61 11.97 -16.22 9.41
C LEU A 61 13.29 -16.74 10.04
N PRO A 62 14.26 -15.88 10.35
CA PRO A 62 15.53 -16.28 10.97
C PRO A 62 15.38 -17.02 12.31
N ASN A 63 14.30 -16.80 13.04
CA ASN A 63 13.98 -17.48 14.29
C ASN A 63 13.35 -18.88 14.09
N GLY A 64 13.20 -19.33 12.84
CA GLY A 64 12.65 -20.64 12.48
C GLY A 64 11.12 -20.68 12.33
N LEU A 65 10.40 -19.58 12.61
CA LEU A 65 8.98 -19.47 12.30
C LEU A 65 8.78 -19.39 10.78
N GLU A 66 7.65 -19.91 10.31
CA GLU A 66 7.24 -19.83 8.90
C GLU A 66 5.85 -19.17 8.84
N TYR A 67 5.63 -18.35 7.81
CA TYR A 67 4.35 -17.70 7.60
C TYR A 67 4.08 -17.48 6.10
N GLU A 68 2.81 -17.25 5.77
CA GLU A 68 2.37 -16.90 4.42
C GLU A 68 2.37 -15.37 4.26
N GLN A 69 3.26 -14.86 3.42
CA GLN A 69 3.37 -13.44 3.12
C GLN A 69 2.44 -13.05 1.99
N PRO A 70 1.46 -12.16 2.22
CA PRO A 70 0.68 -11.58 1.14
C PRO A 70 1.56 -10.71 0.23
N THR A 71 1.46 -10.92 -1.07
CA THR A 71 2.27 -10.24 -2.11
C THR A 71 1.47 -9.22 -2.91
N GLY A 72 0.13 -9.31 -2.88
CA GLY A 72 -0.77 -8.44 -3.64
C GLY A 72 -0.87 -7.02 -3.10
N LEU A 73 -1.33 -6.11 -3.92
CA LEU A 73 -1.89 -4.84 -3.45
C LEU A 73 -3.16 -5.13 -2.64
N PHE A 74 -3.40 -4.40 -1.56
CA PHE A 74 -4.62 -4.57 -0.77
C PHE A 74 -5.64 -3.50 -1.14
N ILE A 75 -6.64 -3.87 -1.93
CA ILE A 75 -7.67 -2.95 -2.42
C ILE A 75 -9.05 -3.56 -2.17
N ASN A 76 -9.95 -2.77 -1.62
CA ASN A 76 -11.34 -3.19 -1.38
C ASN A 76 -11.45 -4.49 -0.55
N ASN A 77 -10.65 -4.60 0.51
CA ASN A 77 -10.53 -5.75 1.41
C ASN A 77 -10.06 -7.05 0.74
N LYS A 78 -9.36 -6.97 -0.39
CA LYS A 78 -8.81 -8.12 -1.12
C LYS A 78 -7.36 -7.87 -1.49
N PHE A 79 -6.55 -8.92 -1.45
CA PHE A 79 -5.26 -8.91 -2.12
C PHE A 79 -5.48 -9.14 -3.62
N VAL A 80 -4.94 -8.24 -4.43
CA VAL A 80 -5.09 -8.26 -5.89
C VAL A 80 -3.74 -8.08 -6.57
N PRO A 81 -3.52 -8.66 -7.77
CA PRO A 81 -2.35 -8.34 -8.57
C PRO A 81 -2.40 -6.88 -9.02
N SER A 82 -1.25 -6.26 -9.28
CA SER A 82 -1.24 -4.99 -10.00
C SER A 82 -1.77 -5.18 -11.43
N LYS A 83 -2.43 -4.17 -11.99
CA LYS A 83 -3.02 -4.26 -13.34
C LYS A 83 -2.00 -4.58 -14.44
N GLN A 84 -0.77 -4.15 -14.26
CA GLN A 84 0.32 -4.45 -15.19
C GLN A 84 1.08 -5.72 -14.84
N HIS A 85 0.71 -6.43 -13.77
CA HIS A 85 1.37 -7.64 -13.26
C HIS A 85 2.87 -7.50 -13.01
N LYS A 86 3.35 -6.27 -12.83
CA LYS A 86 4.74 -6.02 -12.45
C LYS A 86 4.95 -6.30 -10.98
N THR A 87 6.15 -6.72 -10.66
CA THR A 87 6.59 -7.03 -9.32
C THR A 87 7.94 -6.39 -9.07
N PHE A 88 8.29 -6.20 -7.82
CA PHE A 88 9.63 -5.84 -7.39
C PHE A 88 10.08 -6.75 -6.25
N GLU A 89 11.38 -6.94 -6.17
CA GLU A 89 12.01 -7.73 -5.12
C GLU A 89 12.07 -6.95 -3.81
N VAL A 90 11.87 -7.65 -2.70
CA VAL A 90 12.08 -7.14 -1.34
C VAL A 90 13.34 -7.78 -0.79
N ILE A 91 14.31 -6.96 -0.42
CA ILE A 91 15.64 -7.40 -0.02
C ILE A 91 15.80 -7.30 1.50
N ASN A 92 16.35 -8.34 2.11
CA ASN A 92 16.79 -8.31 3.49
C ASN A 92 18.03 -7.40 3.62
N PRO A 93 17.95 -6.25 4.30
CA PRO A 93 19.08 -5.32 4.37
C PRO A 93 20.26 -5.83 5.19
N SER A 94 20.10 -6.93 5.94
CA SER A 94 21.17 -7.53 6.73
C SER A 94 22.02 -8.55 5.96
N THR A 95 21.42 -9.21 4.95
CA THR A 95 22.10 -10.26 4.15
C THR A 95 22.25 -9.90 2.68
N GLU A 96 21.54 -8.84 2.24
CA GLU A 96 21.41 -8.43 0.84
C GLU A 96 20.76 -9.50 -0.07
N GLU A 97 20.10 -10.49 0.54
CA GLU A 97 19.39 -11.55 -0.18
C GLU A 97 17.91 -11.18 -0.36
N GLU A 98 17.32 -11.69 -1.43
CA GLU A 98 15.90 -11.58 -1.68
C GLU A 98 15.08 -12.32 -0.63
N ILE A 99 14.06 -11.64 -0.06
CA ILE A 99 13.05 -12.25 0.81
C ILE A 99 11.93 -12.83 -0.05
N CYS A 100 11.35 -12.00 -0.89
CA CYS A 100 10.28 -12.36 -1.82
C CYS A 100 10.02 -11.24 -2.82
N HIS A 101 9.16 -11.50 -3.80
CA HIS A 101 8.58 -10.46 -4.65
C HIS A 101 7.21 -10.03 -4.14
N VAL A 102 6.87 -8.75 -4.36
CA VAL A 102 5.52 -8.20 -4.18
C VAL A 102 5.06 -7.47 -5.44
N TYR A 103 3.75 -7.34 -5.63
CA TYR A 103 3.22 -6.60 -6.79
C TYR A 103 3.55 -5.12 -6.70
N GLU A 104 3.99 -4.57 -7.84
CA GLU A 104 4.29 -3.15 -8.04
C GLU A 104 3.05 -2.40 -8.48
N GLY A 105 2.50 -1.58 -7.59
CA GLY A 105 1.40 -0.67 -7.90
C GLY A 105 1.84 0.46 -8.83
N ARG A 106 0.89 0.93 -9.62
CA ARG A 106 1.04 2.04 -10.57
C ARG A 106 -0.19 2.95 -10.55
N GLU A 107 -0.21 3.93 -11.43
CA GLU A 107 -1.29 4.91 -11.53
C GLU A 107 -2.68 4.26 -11.63
N ASP A 108 -2.84 3.27 -12.51
CA ASP A 108 -4.10 2.53 -12.70
C ASP A 108 -4.58 1.81 -11.41
N ASP A 109 -3.63 1.36 -10.57
CA ASP A 109 -3.92 0.72 -9.28
C ASP A 109 -4.32 1.75 -8.23
N VAL A 110 -3.69 2.93 -8.26
CA VAL A 110 -4.09 4.08 -7.43
C VAL A 110 -5.51 4.53 -7.80
N GLU A 111 -5.86 4.61 -9.09
CA GLU A 111 -7.21 4.91 -9.52
C GLU A 111 -8.23 3.90 -9.00
N ALA A 112 -7.92 2.60 -9.07
CA ALA A 112 -8.77 1.55 -8.53
C ALA A 112 -8.95 1.67 -7.01
N ALA A 113 -7.88 2.03 -6.29
CA ALA A 113 -7.94 2.28 -4.85
C ALA A 113 -8.75 3.55 -4.51
N VAL A 114 -8.64 4.61 -5.33
CA VAL A 114 -9.44 5.84 -5.19
C VAL A 114 -10.93 5.53 -5.39
N GLU A 115 -11.28 4.76 -6.39
CA GLU A 115 -12.68 4.37 -6.62
C GLU A 115 -13.24 3.53 -5.48
N ALA A 116 -12.47 2.55 -4.98
CA ALA A 116 -12.85 1.75 -3.82
C ALA A 116 -13.07 2.63 -2.57
N ALA A 117 -12.16 3.58 -2.33
CA ALA A 117 -12.22 4.51 -1.21
C ALA A 117 -13.40 5.48 -1.32
N ASP A 118 -13.72 5.94 -2.53
CA ASP A 118 -14.85 6.84 -2.82
C ASP A 118 -16.19 6.15 -2.57
N VAL A 119 -16.34 4.92 -3.05
CA VAL A 119 -17.52 4.09 -2.79
C VAL A 119 -17.69 3.84 -1.29
N ALA A 120 -16.60 3.50 -0.57
CA ALA A 120 -16.65 3.28 0.87
C ALA A 120 -17.03 4.54 1.65
N PHE A 121 -16.58 5.71 1.22
CA PHE A 121 -16.90 6.98 1.86
C PHE A 121 -18.34 7.41 1.62
N ASN A 122 -18.81 7.34 0.37
CA ASN A 122 -20.10 7.90 -0.03
C ASN A 122 -21.26 6.90 0.10
N ASN A 123 -21.05 5.61 -0.20
CA ASN A 123 -22.13 4.64 -0.34
C ASN A 123 -22.20 3.63 0.83
N ASN A 124 -21.08 3.37 1.52
CA ASN A 124 -21.01 2.36 2.59
C ASN A 124 -21.16 2.94 4.01
N SER A 125 -21.56 4.20 4.11
CA SER A 125 -21.87 4.86 5.38
C SER A 125 -20.71 4.96 6.39
N TRP A 126 -19.46 4.60 6.02
CA TRP A 126 -18.34 4.65 6.99
C TRP A 126 -18.19 6.02 7.66
N ALA A 127 -18.41 7.09 6.91
CA ALA A 127 -18.37 8.45 7.41
C ALA A 127 -19.47 8.74 8.44
N THR A 128 -20.60 8.04 8.36
CA THR A 128 -21.84 8.33 9.12
C THR A 128 -22.19 7.29 10.18
N ILE A 129 -21.50 6.13 10.22
CA ILE A 129 -21.74 5.15 11.29
C ILE A 129 -21.36 5.74 12.64
N ASP A 130 -21.91 5.16 13.70
CA ASP A 130 -21.58 5.56 15.07
C ASP A 130 -20.05 5.58 15.27
N PRO A 131 -19.48 6.69 15.77
CA PRO A 131 -18.06 6.78 16.08
C PRO A 131 -17.55 5.64 16.96
N LEU A 132 -18.34 5.17 17.92
CA LEU A 132 -17.98 4.04 18.79
C LEU A 132 -17.80 2.73 18.01
N ASP A 133 -18.57 2.52 16.94
CA ASP A 133 -18.42 1.32 16.12
C ASP A 133 -17.11 1.37 15.30
N ARG A 134 -16.68 2.55 14.85
CA ARG A 134 -15.33 2.74 14.29
C ARG A 134 -14.24 2.44 15.32
N GLY A 135 -14.42 2.90 16.54
CA GLY A 135 -13.54 2.60 17.68
C GLY A 135 -13.44 1.10 17.96
N LYS A 136 -14.58 0.39 18.03
CA LYS A 136 -14.63 -1.07 18.21
C LYS A 136 -13.90 -1.81 17.08
N ALA A 137 -14.01 -1.37 15.83
CA ALA A 137 -13.30 -1.96 14.71
C ALA A 137 -11.78 -1.80 14.85
N LEU A 138 -11.30 -0.61 15.24
CA LEU A 138 -9.87 -0.38 15.53
C LEU A 138 -9.38 -1.24 16.70
N TRP A 139 -10.16 -1.39 17.73
CA TRP A 139 -9.81 -2.24 18.87
C TRP A 139 -9.64 -3.69 18.46
N ARG A 140 -10.61 -4.24 17.69
CA ARG A 140 -10.49 -5.60 17.15
C ARG A 140 -9.28 -5.78 16.25
N LEU A 141 -8.93 -4.76 15.45
CA LEU A 141 -7.72 -4.78 14.63
C LEU A 141 -6.46 -4.88 15.49
N ALA A 142 -6.40 -4.12 16.59
CA ALA A 142 -5.31 -4.21 17.56
C ALA A 142 -5.21 -5.61 18.20
N ASP A 143 -6.35 -6.22 18.53
CA ASP A 143 -6.37 -7.56 19.14
C ASP A 143 -5.88 -8.65 18.17
N PHE A 144 -6.15 -8.53 16.86
CA PHE A 144 -5.59 -9.43 15.85
C PHE A 144 -4.07 -9.27 15.72
N ILE A 145 -3.57 -8.02 15.71
CA ILE A 145 -2.13 -7.73 15.68
C ILE A 145 -1.45 -8.27 16.96
N GLU A 146 -2.09 -8.14 18.12
CA GLU A 146 -1.56 -8.62 19.39
C GLU A 146 -1.40 -10.15 19.43
N LYS A 147 -2.32 -10.89 18.81
CA LYS A 147 -2.25 -12.36 18.73
C LYS A 147 -1.02 -12.83 17.95
N ASP A 148 -0.67 -12.15 16.89
CA ASP A 148 0.43 -12.52 16.01
C ASP A 148 1.66 -11.64 16.18
N LYS A 149 1.76 -10.94 17.32
CA LYS A 149 2.80 -9.93 17.57
C LYS A 149 4.24 -10.42 17.36
N GLU A 150 4.53 -11.68 17.65
CA GLU A 150 5.88 -12.22 17.49
C GLU A 150 6.23 -12.46 16.00
N ILE A 151 5.28 -12.96 15.22
CA ILE A 151 5.44 -13.07 13.76
C ILE A 151 5.62 -11.69 13.16
N ILE A 152 4.76 -10.74 13.52
CA ILE A 152 4.79 -9.37 13.00
C ILE A 152 6.11 -8.66 13.36
N ALA A 153 6.59 -8.81 14.59
CA ALA A 153 7.87 -8.26 15.00
C ALA A 153 9.05 -8.89 14.21
N SER A 154 8.96 -10.19 13.93
CA SER A 154 9.98 -10.89 13.14
C SER A 154 9.96 -10.44 11.67
N ILE A 155 8.77 -10.21 11.08
CA ILE A 155 8.63 -9.61 9.74
C ILE A 155 9.23 -8.20 9.73
N GLU A 156 8.89 -7.36 10.70
CA GLU A 156 9.40 -5.98 10.82
C GLU A 156 10.94 -5.96 10.93
N SER A 157 11.51 -6.90 11.71
CA SER A 157 12.96 -7.05 11.84
C SER A 157 13.63 -7.51 10.54
N LEU A 158 13.01 -8.47 9.83
CA LEU A 158 13.52 -9.00 8.57
C LEU A 158 13.49 -7.98 7.44
N ASP A 159 12.36 -7.27 7.31
CA ASP A 159 12.06 -6.33 6.24
C ASP A 159 12.84 -5.00 6.39
N ASN A 160 12.98 -4.52 7.64
CA ASN A 160 13.61 -3.23 7.94
C ASN A 160 15.09 -3.35 8.36
N GLY A 161 15.52 -4.49 8.85
CA GLY A 161 16.87 -4.71 9.40
C GLY A 161 17.08 -4.27 10.85
N LYS A 162 16.05 -3.77 11.54
CA LYS A 162 16.17 -3.39 12.96
C LYS A 162 16.31 -4.61 13.87
N ALA A 163 16.94 -4.42 15.02
CA ALA A 163 17.03 -5.46 16.03
C ALA A 163 15.63 -5.94 16.47
N ILE A 164 15.47 -7.26 16.67
CA ILE A 164 14.18 -7.87 17.04
C ILE A 164 13.57 -7.26 18.31
N MET A 165 14.41 -6.83 19.25
CA MET A 165 13.94 -6.14 20.47
C MET A 165 13.24 -4.83 20.14
N ASN A 166 13.77 -4.04 19.19
CA ASN A 166 13.16 -2.79 18.75
C ASN A 166 11.88 -3.08 17.94
N ALA A 167 11.89 -4.10 17.08
CA ALA A 167 10.69 -4.51 16.36
C ALA A 167 9.54 -4.94 17.28
N ARG A 168 9.84 -5.65 18.38
CA ARG A 168 8.84 -6.00 19.41
C ARG A 168 8.27 -4.76 20.11
N ILE A 169 9.12 -3.77 20.39
CA ILE A 169 8.68 -2.48 20.96
C ILE A 169 7.77 -1.77 19.96
N ASP A 170 8.14 -1.69 18.70
CA ASP A 170 7.35 -1.04 17.66
C ASP A 170 5.96 -1.69 17.50
N VAL A 171 5.89 -3.01 17.46
CA VAL A 171 4.60 -3.73 17.40
C VAL A 171 3.75 -3.47 18.63
N GLN A 172 4.37 -3.42 19.83
CA GLN A 172 3.64 -3.08 21.05
C GLN A 172 3.12 -1.63 21.01
N LEU A 173 3.90 -0.69 20.46
CA LEU A 173 3.47 0.70 20.28
C LEU A 173 2.32 0.79 19.27
N VAL A 174 2.33 0.00 18.19
CA VAL A 174 1.21 -0.10 17.23
C VAL A 174 -0.08 -0.53 17.94
N ILE A 175 -0.02 -1.61 18.73
CA ILE A 175 -1.17 -2.13 19.48
C ILE A 175 -1.71 -1.06 20.43
N ASN A 176 -0.83 -0.45 21.20
CA ASN A 176 -1.19 0.60 22.16
C ASN A 176 -1.81 1.82 21.46
N TYR A 177 -1.24 2.22 20.31
CA TYR A 177 -1.72 3.36 19.54
C TYR A 177 -3.10 3.12 18.93
N LEU A 178 -3.35 1.93 18.38
CA LEU A 178 -4.67 1.56 17.86
C LEU A 178 -5.72 1.55 18.96
N LYS A 179 -5.41 0.96 20.14
CA LYS A 179 -6.30 0.92 21.31
C LYS A 179 -6.55 2.33 21.87
N ALA A 180 -5.51 3.14 22.00
CA ALA A 180 -5.63 4.54 22.43
C ALA A 180 -6.50 5.35 21.44
N SER A 181 -6.25 5.20 20.12
CA SER A 181 -7.04 5.86 19.09
C SER A 181 -8.51 5.45 19.17
N ALA A 182 -8.80 4.17 19.35
CA ALA A 182 -10.17 3.66 19.54
C ALA A 182 -10.89 4.36 20.70
N GLY A 183 -10.16 4.65 21.79
CA GLY A 183 -10.68 5.38 22.94
C GLY A 183 -11.05 6.84 22.68
N TYR A 184 -10.62 7.42 21.55
CA TYR A 184 -10.99 8.78 21.14
C TYR A 184 -12.22 8.85 20.25
N ALA A 185 -12.89 7.74 19.98
CA ALA A 185 -14.01 7.66 19.03
C ALA A 185 -15.13 8.67 19.31
N ASP A 186 -15.48 8.84 20.58
CA ASP A 186 -16.55 9.72 21.06
C ASP A 186 -16.03 11.05 21.68
N LYS A 187 -14.75 11.40 21.46
CA LYS A 187 -14.10 12.54 22.11
C LYS A 187 -13.67 13.64 21.14
N LEU A 188 -14.21 13.63 19.93
CA LEU A 188 -13.91 14.65 18.91
C LEU A 188 -14.96 15.77 18.95
N ASP A 189 -14.86 16.60 19.95
CA ASP A 189 -15.85 17.65 20.24
C ASP A 189 -15.78 18.81 19.25
N GLY A 190 -16.93 19.49 19.12
CA GLY A 190 -17.06 20.82 18.55
C GLY A 190 -17.04 21.90 19.65
N ARG A 191 -17.39 23.11 19.27
CA ARG A 191 -17.52 24.25 20.19
C ARG A 191 -18.90 24.82 20.08
N LEU A 192 -19.49 25.18 21.20
CA LEU A 192 -20.64 26.07 21.28
C LEU A 192 -20.10 27.48 21.49
N ILE A 193 -20.45 28.43 20.61
CA ILE A 193 -19.98 29.81 20.62
C ILE A 193 -21.12 30.71 21.05
N ASN A 194 -20.94 31.46 22.12
CA ASN A 194 -21.93 32.42 22.58
C ASN A 194 -21.91 33.69 21.69
N THR A 195 -23.01 33.95 20.98
CA THR A 195 -23.15 35.08 20.04
C THR A 195 -24.39 35.95 20.38
N GLY A 196 -24.94 35.81 21.57
CA GLY A 196 -26.17 36.50 21.98
C GLY A 196 -27.44 35.70 21.65
N GLU A 197 -28.59 36.22 22.08
CA GLU A 197 -29.85 35.46 22.10
C GLU A 197 -30.46 35.19 20.71
N SER A 198 -30.08 35.95 19.68
CA SER A 198 -30.67 35.87 18.34
C SER A 198 -30.02 34.78 17.45
N HIS A 199 -28.90 34.21 17.88
CA HIS A 199 -28.14 33.27 17.06
C HIS A 199 -27.62 32.10 17.90
N PHE A 200 -27.64 30.88 17.30
CA PHE A 200 -27.04 29.68 17.86
C PHE A 200 -25.87 29.27 16.99
N ASN A 201 -24.65 29.43 17.49
CA ASN A 201 -23.41 29.11 16.76
C ASN A 201 -22.69 27.91 17.37
N TYR A 202 -22.41 26.92 16.55
CA TYR A 202 -21.59 25.78 16.95
C TYR A 202 -20.68 25.34 15.82
N THR A 203 -19.62 24.63 16.17
CA THR A 203 -18.75 23.93 15.21
C THR A 203 -18.93 22.43 15.35
N LYS A 204 -18.91 21.72 14.23
CA LYS A 204 -18.90 20.26 14.15
C LYS A 204 -17.70 19.81 13.34
N ARG A 205 -17.00 18.77 13.81
CA ARG A 205 -15.94 18.14 13.02
C ARG A 205 -16.57 17.15 12.05
N GLU A 206 -16.12 17.20 10.80
CA GLU A 206 -16.59 16.32 9.73
C GLU A 206 -15.40 15.64 9.04
N PRO A 207 -15.59 14.41 8.51
CA PRO A 207 -14.57 13.74 7.71
C PRO A 207 -14.18 14.58 6.49
N LEU A 208 -12.90 14.54 6.13
CA LEU A 208 -12.40 15.21 4.92
C LEU A 208 -12.76 14.46 3.64
N GLY A 209 -12.87 13.15 3.71
CA GLY A 209 -13.02 12.27 2.57
C GLY A 209 -11.85 11.28 2.42
N ILE A 210 -11.33 11.13 1.21
CA ILE A 210 -10.22 10.22 0.93
C ILE A 210 -8.89 10.86 1.34
N CYS A 211 -8.09 10.13 2.12
CA CYS A 211 -6.74 10.51 2.53
C CYS A 211 -5.68 9.66 1.81
N GLY A 212 -4.85 10.28 0.99
CA GLY A 212 -3.61 9.69 0.46
C GLY A 212 -2.51 9.77 1.52
N GLN A 213 -1.88 8.64 1.81
CA GLN A 213 -0.89 8.51 2.88
C GLN A 213 0.38 7.85 2.36
N ILE A 214 1.55 8.41 2.68
CA ILE A 214 2.84 7.89 2.24
C ILE A 214 3.73 7.75 3.47
N ILE A 215 4.27 6.56 3.69
CA ILE A 215 5.08 6.23 4.87
C ILE A 215 6.53 5.90 4.48
N PRO A 216 7.49 6.17 5.37
CA PRO A 216 8.91 5.85 5.18
C PRO A 216 9.22 4.41 5.58
N TRP A 217 10.50 4.03 5.37
CA TRP A 217 11.01 2.70 5.62
C TRP A 217 11.47 2.45 7.08
N ASN A 218 11.78 3.51 7.85
CA ASN A 218 12.42 3.36 9.16
C ASN A 218 11.51 2.82 10.28
N PHE A 219 10.20 3.10 10.21
CA PHE A 219 9.19 2.59 11.13
C PHE A 219 7.95 2.12 10.35
N PRO A 220 8.04 1.06 9.53
CA PRO A 220 7.00 0.69 8.56
C PRO A 220 5.62 0.53 9.21
N LEU A 221 5.49 -0.39 10.16
CA LEU A 221 4.21 -0.70 10.78
C LEU A 221 3.72 0.41 11.73
N LEU A 222 4.64 1.07 12.45
CA LEU A 222 4.26 2.16 13.34
C LEU A 222 3.71 3.36 12.56
N MET A 223 4.35 3.72 11.45
CA MET A 223 3.85 4.78 10.57
C MET A 223 2.54 4.40 9.88
N TRP A 224 2.36 3.12 9.52
CA TRP A 224 1.08 2.61 9.06
C TRP A 224 -0.03 2.89 10.09
N ALA A 225 0.18 2.51 11.35
CA ALA A 225 -0.81 2.73 12.41
C ALA A 225 -1.08 4.23 12.66
N TRP A 226 -0.03 5.06 12.70
CA TRP A 226 -0.15 6.50 12.95
C TRP A 226 -0.88 7.25 11.83
N LYS A 227 -0.86 6.72 10.61
CA LYS A 227 -1.60 7.31 9.49
C LYS A 227 -3.03 6.78 9.41
N ILE A 228 -3.23 5.46 9.53
CA ILE A 228 -4.54 4.83 9.33
C ILE A 228 -5.48 5.09 10.51
N ALA A 229 -5.04 4.88 11.74
CA ALA A 229 -5.94 4.94 12.89
C ALA A 229 -6.69 6.28 13.02
N PRO A 230 -6.03 7.47 13.03
CA PRO A 230 -6.76 8.72 13.15
C PRO A 230 -7.64 9.01 11.94
N ALA A 231 -7.23 8.59 10.74
CA ALA A 231 -8.00 8.84 9.53
C ALA A 231 -9.32 8.07 9.54
N ILE A 232 -9.28 6.74 9.78
CA ILE A 232 -10.51 5.94 9.75
C ILE A 232 -11.39 6.17 10.98
N LEU A 233 -10.80 6.44 12.15
CA LEU A 233 -11.56 6.77 13.35
C LEU A 233 -12.45 8.01 13.13
N THR A 234 -11.92 8.99 12.42
CA THR A 234 -12.64 10.24 12.11
C THR A 234 -13.55 10.12 10.88
N GLY A 235 -13.82 8.90 10.40
CA GLY A 235 -14.77 8.65 9.31
C GLY A 235 -14.20 8.84 7.89
N ASN A 236 -12.88 9.04 7.74
CA ASN A 236 -12.26 9.11 6.43
C ASN A 236 -11.96 7.72 5.87
N THR A 237 -11.72 7.63 4.57
CA THR A 237 -11.14 6.47 3.89
C THR A 237 -9.70 6.75 3.51
N THR A 238 -8.89 5.71 3.31
CA THR A 238 -7.45 5.87 3.12
C THR A 238 -6.90 5.05 1.97
N ILE A 239 -5.88 5.62 1.30
CA ILE A 239 -4.99 4.90 0.39
C ILE A 239 -3.58 5.14 0.89
N LEU A 240 -2.93 4.08 1.37
CA LEU A 240 -1.59 4.17 1.93
C LEU A 240 -0.58 3.53 0.97
N LYS A 241 0.47 4.30 0.67
CA LYS A 241 1.67 3.81 -0.01
C LYS A 241 2.73 3.45 1.01
N THR A 242 3.16 2.19 1.02
CA THR A 242 4.32 1.73 1.78
C THR A 242 5.63 2.25 1.17
N ALA A 243 6.71 2.27 1.94
CA ALA A 243 8.03 2.36 1.33
C ALA A 243 8.30 1.09 0.49
N GLU A 244 8.93 1.24 -0.65
CA GLU A 244 9.31 0.12 -1.50
C GLU A 244 10.30 -0.84 -0.83
N ALA A 245 11.15 -0.32 0.06
CA ALA A 245 12.12 -1.12 0.80
C ALA A 245 11.50 -1.95 1.93
N THR A 246 10.29 -1.60 2.41
CA THR A 246 9.70 -2.24 3.61
C THR A 246 8.18 -2.38 3.48
N PRO A 247 7.68 -3.18 2.55
CA PRO A 247 6.23 -3.33 2.35
C PRO A 247 5.60 -4.45 3.18
N LEU A 248 6.39 -5.40 3.72
CA LEU A 248 5.89 -6.70 4.13
C LEU A 248 4.98 -6.64 5.36
N SER A 249 5.36 -5.90 6.40
CA SER A 249 4.58 -5.83 7.64
C SER A 249 3.20 -5.18 7.43
N ALA A 250 3.13 -4.12 6.61
CA ALA A 250 1.86 -3.47 6.27
C ALA A 250 0.94 -4.39 5.45
N LEU A 251 1.50 -5.14 4.48
CA LEU A 251 0.74 -6.13 3.71
C LEU A 251 0.27 -7.27 4.62
N TYR A 252 1.14 -7.78 5.50
CA TYR A 252 0.77 -8.86 6.40
C TYR A 252 -0.42 -8.51 7.31
N VAL A 253 -0.38 -7.35 7.96
CA VAL A 253 -1.47 -6.94 8.87
C VAL A 253 -2.77 -6.59 8.13
N SER A 254 -2.71 -6.32 6.84
CA SER A 254 -3.89 -6.00 6.04
C SER A 254 -4.91 -7.14 5.98
N GLN A 255 -4.49 -8.41 6.17
CA GLN A 255 -5.39 -9.56 6.27
C GLN A 255 -6.37 -9.48 7.46
N TYR A 256 -6.07 -8.67 8.48
CA TYR A 256 -6.91 -8.49 9.65
C TYR A 256 -7.98 -7.40 9.47
N ILE A 257 -7.83 -6.53 8.49
CA ILE A 257 -8.75 -5.42 8.23
C ILE A 257 -10.20 -5.93 8.05
N PRO A 258 -10.49 -6.87 7.12
CA PRO A 258 -11.85 -7.39 6.98
C PRO A 258 -12.33 -8.15 8.22
N LYS A 259 -11.42 -8.87 8.90
CA LYS A 259 -11.74 -9.62 10.13
C LYS A 259 -12.13 -8.70 11.31
N SER A 260 -11.63 -7.47 11.32
CA SER A 260 -11.97 -6.47 12.35
C SER A 260 -13.31 -5.78 12.12
N GLY A 261 -13.98 -6.04 10.98
CA GLY A 261 -15.26 -5.44 10.64
C GLY A 261 -15.14 -4.07 9.97
N ILE A 262 -13.95 -3.71 9.48
CA ILE A 262 -13.74 -2.53 8.65
C ILE A 262 -14.26 -2.85 7.23
N PRO A 263 -15.18 -2.04 6.67
CA PRO A 263 -15.79 -2.31 5.37
C PRO A 263 -14.78 -2.26 4.22
N PRO A 264 -15.09 -2.95 3.10
CA PRO A 264 -14.30 -2.86 1.87
C PRO A 264 -14.10 -1.40 1.42
N GLY A 265 -12.89 -1.06 0.97
CA GLY A 265 -12.53 0.25 0.46
C GLY A 265 -12.16 1.31 1.51
N VAL A 266 -12.44 1.09 2.80
CA VAL A 266 -12.08 2.05 3.86
C VAL A 266 -10.56 2.18 4.01
N ILE A 267 -9.83 1.07 3.91
CA ILE A 267 -8.37 1.03 3.93
C ILE A 267 -7.89 0.33 2.66
N ASN A 268 -7.00 0.99 1.91
CA ASN A 268 -6.35 0.43 0.73
C ASN A 268 -4.84 0.62 0.85
N ILE A 269 -4.06 -0.39 0.47
CA ILE A 269 -2.59 -0.37 0.52
C ILE A 269 -2.05 -0.62 -0.89
N VAL A 270 -1.27 0.33 -1.40
CA VAL A 270 -0.65 0.24 -2.73
C VAL A 270 0.86 0.34 -2.56
N SER A 271 1.54 -0.81 -2.62
CA SER A 271 2.99 -0.88 -2.58
C SER A 271 3.58 -0.56 -3.96
N GLY A 272 4.73 0.12 -4.01
CA GLY A 272 5.40 0.50 -5.25
C GLY A 272 6.32 1.69 -5.08
N PHE A 273 6.98 2.10 -6.15
CA PHE A 273 7.99 3.16 -6.13
C PHE A 273 7.39 4.56 -5.95
N GLY A 274 8.16 5.42 -5.24
CA GLY A 274 7.74 6.79 -4.94
C GLY A 274 7.40 7.62 -6.18
N LYS A 275 8.18 7.49 -7.27
CA LYS A 275 7.96 8.18 -8.55
C LYS A 275 6.72 7.71 -9.33
N LEU A 276 6.19 6.56 -8.99
CA LEU A 276 5.01 5.99 -9.65
C LEU A 276 3.77 6.17 -8.77
N VAL A 277 3.70 5.40 -7.69
CA VAL A 277 2.53 5.42 -6.78
C VAL A 277 2.45 6.70 -5.95
N GLY A 278 3.61 7.21 -5.46
CA GLY A 278 3.64 8.43 -4.65
C GLY A 278 3.17 9.66 -5.43
N GLU A 279 3.61 9.80 -6.67
CA GLU A 279 3.20 10.88 -7.57
C GLU A 279 1.73 10.74 -7.97
N ALA A 280 1.31 9.52 -8.36
CA ALA A 280 -0.07 9.22 -8.70
C ALA A 280 -1.06 9.54 -7.55
N LEU A 281 -0.68 9.35 -6.29
CA LEU A 281 -1.53 9.70 -5.14
C LEU A 281 -1.79 11.20 -4.99
N THR A 282 -0.93 12.06 -5.51
CA THR A 282 -1.10 13.51 -5.38
C THR A 282 -2.09 14.09 -6.38
N GLN A 283 -2.40 13.39 -7.48
CA GLN A 283 -3.16 13.90 -8.61
C GLN A 283 -4.70 13.82 -8.42
N PRO A 284 -5.29 12.67 -8.03
CA PRO A 284 -6.73 12.49 -8.11
C PRO A 284 -7.52 13.55 -7.32
N PRO A 285 -8.52 14.24 -7.92
CA PRO A 285 -9.28 15.29 -7.25
C PRO A 285 -10.17 14.78 -6.12
N LYS A 286 -10.49 13.48 -6.11
CA LYS A 286 -11.23 12.82 -5.05
C LYS A 286 -10.42 12.71 -3.74
N ILE A 287 -9.08 12.67 -3.81
CA ILE A 287 -8.21 12.72 -2.62
C ILE A 287 -8.22 14.14 -2.06
N LYS A 288 -8.59 14.28 -0.80
CA LYS A 288 -8.76 15.59 -0.12
C LYS A 288 -7.60 15.94 0.79
N LYS A 289 -6.81 14.96 1.18
CA LYS A 289 -5.64 15.15 2.04
C LYS A 289 -4.49 14.26 1.58
N ILE A 290 -3.26 14.81 1.64
CA ILE A 290 -2.01 14.05 1.58
C ILE A 290 -1.32 14.14 2.94
N ALA A 291 -0.96 12.97 3.50
CA ALA A 291 -0.14 12.88 4.70
C ALA A 291 1.14 12.13 4.36
N PHE A 292 2.25 12.84 4.35
CA PHE A 292 3.57 12.33 3.99
C PHE A 292 4.50 12.32 5.19
N THR A 293 5.24 11.24 5.36
CA THR A 293 6.41 11.16 6.24
C THR A 293 7.59 10.63 5.44
N GLY A 294 8.71 11.36 5.46
CA GLY A 294 9.91 10.97 4.71
C GLY A 294 10.93 12.10 4.56
N SER A 295 11.73 12.06 3.50
CA SER A 295 12.78 13.06 3.29
C SER A 295 12.23 14.45 2.98
N THR A 296 12.96 15.50 3.41
CA THR A 296 12.62 16.89 3.10
C THR A 296 12.58 17.15 1.60
N ALA A 297 13.49 16.51 0.82
CA ALA A 297 13.53 16.66 -0.63
C ALA A 297 12.23 16.13 -1.27
N THR A 298 11.75 14.95 -0.87
CA THR A 298 10.49 14.39 -1.36
C THR A 298 9.30 15.23 -0.91
N GLY A 299 9.29 15.73 0.33
CA GLY A 299 8.23 16.60 0.82
C GLY A 299 8.10 17.90 0.01
N ARG A 300 9.22 18.49 -0.40
CA ARG A 300 9.25 19.67 -1.30
C ARG A 300 8.66 19.37 -2.68
N HIS A 301 8.76 18.12 -3.15
CA HIS A 301 8.17 17.70 -4.43
C HIS A 301 6.66 17.43 -4.28
N ILE A 302 6.24 16.76 -3.22
CA ILE A 302 4.84 16.40 -2.97
C ILE A 302 3.97 17.64 -2.69
N TYR A 303 4.50 18.63 -1.96
CA TYR A 303 3.70 19.77 -1.52
C TYR A 303 3.08 20.57 -2.67
N PRO A 304 3.83 21.04 -3.67
CA PRO A 304 3.24 21.78 -4.79
C PRO A 304 2.28 20.92 -5.63
N SER A 305 2.57 19.64 -5.82
CA SER A 305 1.70 18.72 -6.56
C SER A 305 0.33 18.58 -5.87
N ALA A 306 0.31 18.40 -4.56
CA ALA A 306 -0.93 18.34 -3.78
C ALA A 306 -1.65 19.68 -3.70
N ALA A 307 -0.90 20.79 -3.61
CA ALA A 307 -1.44 22.14 -3.51
C ALA A 307 -2.18 22.56 -4.79
N ALA A 308 -1.76 22.10 -5.96
CA ALA A 308 -2.44 22.36 -7.23
C ALA A 308 -3.93 21.93 -7.19
N GLY A 309 -4.25 20.87 -6.43
CA GLY A 309 -5.63 20.41 -6.19
C GLY A 309 -6.28 20.96 -4.91
N LEU A 310 -5.69 21.97 -4.26
CA LEU A 310 -6.12 22.53 -2.97
C LEU A 310 -6.29 21.47 -1.87
N LYS A 311 -5.52 20.38 -1.95
CA LYS A 311 -5.55 19.31 -0.95
C LYS A 311 -4.94 19.79 0.37
N LYS A 312 -5.48 19.33 1.50
CA LYS A 312 -4.79 19.49 2.79
C LYS A 312 -3.52 18.65 2.80
N VAL A 313 -2.41 19.22 3.26
CA VAL A 313 -1.12 18.54 3.32
C VAL A 313 -0.57 18.56 4.74
N THR A 314 -0.11 17.40 5.21
CA THR A 314 0.69 17.26 6.42
C THR A 314 2.01 16.63 6.03
N LEU A 315 3.12 17.24 6.39
CA LEU A 315 4.47 16.77 6.13
C LEU A 315 5.20 16.54 7.45
N GLU A 316 5.67 15.32 7.65
CA GLU A 316 6.61 14.95 8.70
C GLU A 316 7.95 14.65 8.03
N LEU A 317 8.94 15.48 8.26
CA LEU A 317 10.17 15.51 7.49
C LEU A 317 11.39 15.21 8.37
N GLY A 318 12.54 15.04 7.72
CA GLY A 318 13.81 14.87 8.40
C GLY A 318 14.23 16.09 9.22
N GLY A 319 15.06 15.84 10.21
CA GLY A 319 15.60 16.86 11.11
C GLY A 319 17.03 16.54 11.52
N LYS A 320 17.55 17.35 12.44
CA LYS A 320 18.84 17.19 13.11
C LYS A 320 18.65 17.47 14.61
N SER A 321 17.87 16.59 15.27
CA SER A 321 17.50 16.72 16.67
C SER A 321 18.75 16.73 17.56
N PRO A 322 19.12 17.84 18.20
CA PRO A 322 20.32 17.89 19.03
C PRO A 322 20.10 17.16 20.35
N ASN A 323 21.11 16.40 20.79
CA ASN A 323 21.23 15.90 22.14
C ASN A 323 22.30 16.73 22.88
N ILE A 324 21.88 17.44 23.94
CA ILE A 324 22.78 18.35 24.69
C ILE A 324 23.00 17.76 26.08
N VAL A 325 24.26 17.45 26.41
CA VAL A 325 24.66 16.92 27.71
C VAL A 325 25.51 17.95 28.40
N PHE A 326 25.02 18.51 29.50
CA PHE A 326 25.78 19.47 30.31
C PHE A 326 26.84 18.78 31.19
N ALA A 327 27.84 19.54 31.65
CA ALA A 327 28.98 18.99 32.40
C ALA A 327 28.63 18.33 33.75
N ASP A 328 27.52 18.73 34.35
CA ASP A 328 26.98 18.23 35.61
C ASP A 328 25.94 17.13 35.44
N ALA A 329 25.72 16.65 34.24
CA ALA A 329 24.74 15.60 33.98
C ALA A 329 25.19 14.24 34.53
N ASN A 330 24.20 13.40 34.88
CA ASN A 330 24.46 11.98 35.15
C ASN A 330 24.86 11.27 33.83
N ILE A 331 26.15 11.00 33.66
CA ILE A 331 26.73 10.42 32.44
C ILE A 331 26.12 9.08 32.11
N GLN A 332 25.87 8.18 33.11
CA GLN A 332 25.25 6.87 32.81
C GLN A 332 23.83 7.02 32.24
N GLY A 333 23.02 7.90 32.84
CA GLY A 333 21.68 8.20 32.32
C GLY A 333 21.72 8.91 30.97
N ALA A 334 22.71 9.81 30.77
CA ALA A 334 22.89 10.50 29.51
C ALA A 334 23.23 9.54 28.35
N VAL A 335 24.15 8.58 28.58
CA VAL A 335 24.50 7.55 27.56
C VAL A 335 23.26 6.74 27.15
N GLN A 336 22.47 6.29 28.12
CA GLN A 336 21.24 5.54 27.85
C GLN A 336 20.26 6.36 27.00
N ASN A 337 20.05 7.63 27.36
CA ASN A 337 19.13 8.52 26.64
C ASN A 337 19.63 8.90 25.24
N VAL A 338 20.94 9.09 25.06
CA VAL A 338 21.52 9.40 23.74
C VAL A 338 21.37 8.20 22.79
N ILE A 339 21.60 6.97 23.28
CA ILE A 339 21.44 5.76 22.45
C ILE A 339 19.99 5.53 22.01
N THR A 340 19.02 5.88 22.86
CA THR A 340 17.59 5.67 22.57
C THR A 340 16.88 6.86 21.95
N GLY A 341 17.49 8.04 21.94
CA GLY A 341 16.87 9.29 21.52
C GLY A 341 17.16 9.70 20.10
N ILE A 342 17.75 8.83 19.28
CA ILE A 342 18.08 9.12 17.88
C ILE A 342 17.17 8.34 16.97
#